data_c7cff9554d36b42c037e45123b4fc88e
#
_entry.id   c7cff9554d36b42c037e45123b4fc88e
#
_cell.length_a   1.000
_cell.length_b   1.000
_cell.length_c   1.000
_cell.angle_alpha   90.00
_cell.angle_beta   90.00
_cell.angle_gamma   90.00
#
_symmetry.space_group_name_H-M   'P 1'
#
loop_
_entity.id
_entity.type
_entity.pdbx_description
1 polymer ?
#
loop_
_entity_poly.entity_id
_entity_poly.type
_entity_poly.pdbx_seq_one_letter_code
_entity_poly.pdbx_strand_id
1 'polypeptide(L)'
;MLFFTPHLLIKLKTMTSPVSITPAFSGPDGLITAVAQDAATGAVLMVAHMNREAWDETLASGRVVYFSRARKRLWRKGEESGNVQNVKAVFVDCDADTVLLKVEQIGGAACHEGYPTCFFRQVTPDGVKVVAERVFNPQEVYKKG
;
A
#
# COMPACT_ATOMS: atom_id res chain seq x y z
N MET A 1 18.10 5.04 14.55
CA MET A 1 17.54 5.50 14.46
C MET A 1 17.60 6.62 14.05
N LEU A 2 17.21 7.03 13.43
CA LEU A 2 17.28 8.03 13.02
C LEU A 2 16.29 8.69 12.97
N PHE A 3 16.10 9.49 13.11
CA PHE A 3 15.15 10.10 13.20
C PHE A 3 15.23 11.22 12.59
N PHE A 4 14.33 11.77 12.07
CA PHE A 4 14.27 12.92 11.52
C PHE A 4 14.15 13.92 12.53
N THR A 5 15.14 14.67 12.74
CA THR A 5 15.06 15.86 13.56
C THR A 5 14.40 16.90 12.71
N PRO A 6 13.80 17.89 13.29
CA PRO A 6 13.22 19.00 12.55
C PRO A 6 14.25 19.70 11.68
N HIS A 7 15.45 19.77 12.19
CA HIS A 7 16.52 20.38 11.44
C HIS A 7 16.78 19.65 10.14
N LEU A 8 16.80 18.33 10.21
CA LEU A 8 17.05 17.53 9.03
C LEU A 8 15.92 17.69 8.03
N LEU A 9 14.71 17.76 8.50
CA LEU A 9 13.58 17.95 7.61
C LEU A 9 13.64 19.26 6.85
N ILE A 10 14.01 20.32 7.53
CA ILE A 10 14.14 21.59 6.89
C ILE A 10 15.19 21.55 5.81
N LYS A 11 16.29 20.89 6.09
CA LYS A 11 17.33 20.79 5.12
C LYS A 11 16.87 20.03 3.91
N LEU A 12 16.17 18.96 4.10
CA LEU A 12 15.65 18.20 2.98
C LEU A 12 14.70 19.03 2.15
N LYS A 13 13.88 19.80 2.80
CA LYS A 13 12.96 20.62 2.09
C LYS A 13 13.63 21.62 1.20
N THR A 14 14.65 22.25 1.67
CA THR A 14 15.34 23.23 0.84
C THR A 14 16.10 22.59 -0.29
N MET A 15 16.44 21.32 -0.16
CA MET A 15 17.23 20.67 -1.18
C MET A 15 16.40 19.91 -2.18
N THR A 16 15.13 19.83 -1.98
CA THR A 16 14.35 18.97 -2.80
C THR A 16 13.77 19.56 -4.02
N SER A 17 13.91 20.84 -4.19
CA SER A 17 13.27 21.46 -5.30
C SER A 17 13.58 20.79 -6.62
N PRO A 18 14.76 20.36 -6.89
CA PRO A 18 15.02 19.91 -8.23
C PRO A 18 14.60 18.51 -8.55
N VAL A 19 14.35 17.70 -7.58
CA VAL A 19 14.11 16.33 -7.93
C VAL A 19 12.73 15.94 -7.62
N SER A 20 11.99 15.66 -8.64
CA SER A 20 10.62 15.23 -8.44
C SER A 20 10.44 14.02 -9.32
N ILE A 21 10.29 12.88 -8.73
CA ILE A 21 10.07 11.67 -9.50
C ILE A 21 8.61 11.33 -9.45
N THR A 22 8.01 11.24 -10.61
CA THR A 22 6.62 10.83 -10.73
C THR A 22 6.61 9.51 -11.46
N PRO A 23 5.85 8.54 -11.01
CA PRO A 23 5.76 7.29 -11.74
C PRO A 23 5.25 7.53 -13.16
N ALA A 24 5.66 6.63 -14.06
CA ALA A 24 5.21 6.70 -15.42
C ALA A 24 3.92 5.90 -15.51
N PHE A 25 2.80 6.58 -15.61
CA PHE A 25 1.51 5.90 -15.69
C PHE A 25 1.27 5.40 -17.11
N SER A 26 2.17 4.53 -17.57
CA SER A 26 2.16 4.07 -18.94
C SER A 26 1.67 2.63 -19.09
N GLY A 27 1.31 1.98 -18.01
CA GLY A 27 0.81 0.63 -18.09
C GLY A 27 -0.60 0.58 -18.66
N PRO A 28 -1.16 -0.60 -18.80
CA PRO A 28 -2.53 -0.72 -19.28
C PRO A 28 -3.46 0.11 -18.43
N ASP A 29 -4.34 0.85 -19.08
CA ASP A 29 -5.30 1.72 -18.40
C ASP A 29 -4.63 2.85 -17.60
N GLY A 30 -3.38 3.15 -17.90
CA GLY A 30 -2.69 4.22 -17.18
C GLY A 30 -2.38 3.89 -15.75
N LEU A 31 -2.15 2.62 -15.44
CA LEU A 31 -1.93 2.18 -14.06
C LEU A 31 -0.48 1.85 -13.80
N ILE A 32 -0.09 1.98 -12.55
CA ILE A 32 1.19 1.47 -12.07
C ILE A 32 0.89 0.43 -11.01
N THR A 33 1.87 -0.40 -10.74
CA THR A 33 1.77 -1.41 -9.69
C THR A 33 2.20 -0.79 -8.37
N ALA A 34 1.49 -1.10 -7.30
CA ALA A 34 1.82 -0.60 -5.97
C ALA A 34 1.95 -1.78 -5.02
N VAL A 35 3.11 -1.89 -4.39
CA VAL A 35 3.38 -2.93 -3.41
C VAL A 35 3.33 -2.28 -2.04
N ALA A 36 2.56 -2.83 -1.12
CA ALA A 36 2.52 -2.35 0.25
C ALA A 36 3.33 -3.28 1.14
N GLN A 37 4.20 -2.70 1.93
CA GLN A 37 5.09 -3.44 2.82
C GLN A 37 4.97 -2.85 4.21
N ASP A 38 4.93 -3.68 5.23
CA ASP A 38 4.85 -3.20 6.60
C ASP A 38 6.14 -2.47 6.96
N ALA A 39 6.03 -1.23 7.41
CA ALA A 39 7.20 -0.42 7.69
C ALA A 39 8.01 -0.94 8.87
N ALA A 40 7.36 -1.59 9.82
CA ALA A 40 8.04 -2.06 11.02
C ALA A 40 8.68 -3.43 10.83
N THR A 41 8.01 -4.34 10.16
CA THR A 41 8.47 -5.72 10.07
C THR A 41 9.10 -6.07 8.73
N GLY A 42 8.81 -5.31 7.70
CA GLY A 42 9.28 -5.63 6.35
C GLY A 42 8.39 -6.63 5.63
N ALA A 43 7.33 -7.08 6.24
CA ALA A 43 6.46 -8.06 5.60
C ALA A 43 5.77 -7.45 4.39
N VAL A 44 5.70 -8.18 3.30
CA VAL A 44 4.97 -7.72 2.13
C VAL A 44 3.49 -7.97 2.41
N LEU A 45 2.68 -6.94 2.28
CA LEU A 45 1.29 -7.01 2.67
C LEU A 45 0.35 -7.27 1.51
N MET A 46 0.53 -6.56 0.42
CA MET A 46 -0.39 -6.70 -0.71
C MET A 46 0.19 -6.02 -1.94
N VAL A 47 -0.42 -6.30 -3.08
CA VAL A 47 -0.08 -5.65 -4.34
C VAL A 47 -1.39 -5.20 -4.97
N ALA A 48 -1.41 -3.97 -5.43
CA ALA A 48 -2.59 -3.42 -6.10
C ALA A 48 -2.13 -2.42 -7.16
N HIS A 49 -3.00 -1.55 -7.60
CA HIS A 49 -2.69 -0.61 -8.67
C HIS A 49 -3.08 0.80 -8.30
N MET A 50 -2.46 1.77 -8.94
CA MET A 50 -2.81 3.17 -8.79
C MET A 50 -2.87 3.81 -10.16
N ASN A 51 -3.86 4.68 -10.36
CA ASN A 51 -3.82 5.61 -11.46
C ASN A 51 -3.23 6.91 -10.92
N ARG A 52 -3.12 7.93 -11.75
CA ARG A 52 -2.55 9.19 -11.33
C ARG A 52 -3.31 9.81 -10.17
N GLU A 53 -4.61 9.72 -10.21
CA GLU A 53 -5.44 10.30 -9.16
C GLU A 53 -5.23 9.60 -7.83
N ALA A 54 -5.12 8.28 -7.83
CA ALA A 54 -4.85 7.52 -6.59
C ALA A 54 -3.49 7.90 -6.03
N TRP A 55 -2.51 8.04 -6.89
CA TRP A 55 -1.16 8.45 -6.50
C TRP A 55 -1.18 9.82 -5.84
N ASP A 56 -1.83 10.77 -6.50
CA ASP A 56 -1.88 12.13 -5.97
C ASP A 56 -2.59 12.19 -4.62
N GLU A 57 -3.68 11.46 -4.49
CA GLU A 57 -4.41 11.47 -3.23
C GLU A 57 -3.61 10.78 -2.13
N THR A 58 -2.89 9.71 -2.46
CA THR A 58 -2.04 9.03 -1.48
C THR A 58 -1.00 9.99 -0.92
N LEU A 59 -0.33 10.73 -1.79
CA LEU A 59 0.69 11.67 -1.33
C LEU A 59 0.10 12.82 -0.55
N ALA A 60 -1.06 13.29 -0.93
CA ALA A 60 -1.69 14.41 -0.25
C ALA A 60 -2.24 14.03 1.11
N SER A 61 -2.82 12.85 1.23
CA SER A 61 -3.50 12.47 2.47
C SER A 61 -2.61 11.71 3.44
N GLY A 62 -1.56 11.07 2.94
CA GLY A 62 -0.75 10.20 3.78
C GLY A 62 -1.38 8.84 4.02
N ARG A 63 -2.48 8.57 3.37
CA ARG A 63 -3.16 7.27 3.45
C ARG A 63 -3.24 6.67 2.07
N VAL A 64 -3.05 5.37 1.99
CA VAL A 64 -2.96 4.75 0.68
C VAL A 64 -4.31 4.67 -0.02
N VAL A 65 -4.32 5.11 -1.26
CA VAL A 65 -5.47 5.03 -2.14
C VAL A 65 -5.04 4.24 -3.35
N TYR A 66 -5.82 3.24 -3.71
CA TYR A 66 -5.55 2.41 -4.87
C TYR A 66 -6.61 2.66 -5.93
N PHE A 67 -6.41 2.10 -7.10
CA PHE A 67 -7.42 2.12 -8.15
C PHE A 67 -7.90 0.69 -8.37
N SER A 68 -9.19 0.47 -8.22
CA SER A 68 -9.77 -0.85 -8.42
C SER A 68 -10.03 -1.07 -9.90
N ARG A 69 -9.35 -2.03 -10.50
CA ARG A 69 -9.54 -2.34 -11.92
C ARG A 69 -10.92 -2.93 -12.17
N ALA A 70 -11.38 -3.74 -11.23
CA ALA A 70 -12.69 -4.39 -11.37
C ALA A 70 -13.83 -3.39 -11.28
N ARG A 71 -13.75 -2.46 -10.35
CA ARG A 71 -14.82 -1.49 -10.15
C ARG A 71 -14.59 -0.20 -10.91
N LYS A 72 -13.39 -0.05 -11.47
CA LYS A 72 -13.02 1.14 -12.24
C LYS A 72 -13.21 2.42 -11.45
N ARG A 73 -12.75 2.41 -10.22
CA ARG A 73 -12.83 3.60 -9.37
C ARG A 73 -11.74 3.57 -8.31
N LEU A 74 -11.56 4.70 -7.65
CA LEU A 74 -10.62 4.80 -6.56
C LEU A 74 -11.08 3.91 -5.41
N TRP A 75 -10.10 3.34 -4.72
CA TRP A 75 -10.36 2.49 -3.58
C TRP A 75 -9.47 2.97 -2.44
N ARG A 76 -10.05 3.65 -1.49
CA ARG A 76 -9.31 4.13 -0.32
C ARG A 76 -9.20 2.98 0.65
N LYS A 77 -7.97 2.56 0.87
CA LYS A 77 -7.73 1.37 1.69
C LYS A 77 -8.31 1.60 3.08
N GLY A 78 -9.16 0.69 3.53
CA GLY A 78 -9.76 0.77 4.85
C GLY A 78 -11.04 1.58 4.91
N GLU A 79 -11.57 2.04 3.76
CA GLU A 79 -12.77 2.88 3.80
C GLU A 79 -13.97 2.13 4.37
N GLU A 80 -14.02 0.80 4.25
CA GLU A 80 -15.09 0.04 4.85
C GLU A 80 -14.66 -0.63 6.14
N SER A 81 -13.47 -1.21 6.17
CA SER A 81 -13.04 -2.01 7.30
C SER A 81 -12.41 -1.18 8.42
N GLY A 82 -11.97 0.03 8.10
CA GLY A 82 -11.21 0.82 9.06
C GLY A 82 -9.73 0.47 9.08
N ASN A 83 -9.31 -0.55 8.31
CA ASN A 83 -7.92 -1.00 8.31
C ASN A 83 -7.12 -0.18 7.30
N VAL A 84 -6.96 1.09 7.58
CA VAL A 84 -6.27 2.01 6.68
C VAL A 84 -4.78 1.73 6.68
N GLN A 85 -4.09 2.24 5.67
CA GLN A 85 -2.64 2.15 5.60
C GLN A 85 -2.07 3.55 5.64
N ASN A 86 -1.31 3.84 6.67
CA ASN A 86 -0.66 5.14 6.81
C ASN A 86 0.71 5.05 6.17
N VAL A 87 0.99 5.97 5.26
CA VAL A 87 2.23 5.96 4.50
C VAL A 87 3.40 6.43 5.35
N LYS A 88 4.46 5.64 5.39
CA LYS A 88 5.68 6.01 6.11
C LYS A 88 6.80 6.34 5.13
N ALA A 89 6.84 5.71 3.98
CA ALA A 89 7.85 5.97 2.97
C ALA A 89 7.36 5.49 1.63
N VAL A 90 7.81 6.14 0.57
CA VAL A 90 7.42 5.79 -0.79
C VAL A 90 8.66 5.69 -1.64
N PHE A 91 8.77 4.63 -2.39
CA PHE A 91 9.90 4.42 -3.30
C PHE A 91 9.37 4.12 -4.69
N VAL A 92 10.06 4.63 -5.70
CA VAL A 92 9.70 4.40 -7.09
C VAL A 92 10.81 3.52 -7.67
N ASP A 93 10.45 2.50 -8.44
CA ASP A 93 11.45 1.58 -8.95
C ASP A 93 12.20 2.19 -10.15
N CYS A 94 13.15 1.44 -10.68
CA CYS A 94 14.13 1.99 -11.63
C CYS A 94 13.53 2.44 -12.96
N ASP A 95 12.44 1.83 -13.40
CA ASP A 95 11.79 2.25 -14.62
C ASP A 95 10.45 2.98 -14.36
N ALA A 96 10.22 3.33 -13.11
CA ALA A 96 9.12 4.20 -12.71
C ALA A 96 7.73 3.66 -13.02
N ASP A 97 7.58 2.36 -13.06
CA ASP A 97 6.26 1.76 -13.29
C ASP A 97 5.71 1.03 -12.06
N THR A 98 6.47 1.00 -10.96
CA THR A 98 6.06 0.33 -9.74
C THR A 98 6.49 1.17 -8.56
N VAL A 99 5.65 1.23 -7.55
CA VAL A 99 6.00 1.95 -6.33
C VAL A 99 5.94 0.99 -5.16
N LEU A 100 6.80 1.24 -4.19
CA LEU A 100 6.82 0.51 -2.93
C LEU A 100 6.38 1.47 -1.85
N LEU A 101 5.32 1.11 -1.16
CA LEU A 101 4.77 1.92 -0.08
C LEU A 101 5.08 1.22 1.22
N LYS A 102 5.89 1.85 2.06
CA LYS A 102 6.08 1.33 3.41
C LYS A 102 5.03 1.95 4.27
N VAL A 103 4.23 1.12 4.92
CA VAL A 103 3.03 1.59 5.60
C VAL A 103 2.91 1.05 7.00
N GLU A 104 2.10 1.72 7.79
CA GLU A 104 1.62 1.21 9.04
C GLU A 104 0.23 0.70 8.76
N GLN A 105 0.02 -0.61 8.91
CA GLN A 105 -1.27 -1.22 8.63
C GLN A 105 -2.11 -1.16 9.91
N ILE A 106 -3.10 -0.30 9.90
CA ILE A 106 -4.00 -0.20 11.05
C ILE A 106 -4.87 -1.44 11.08
N GLY A 107 -5.11 -1.96 12.24
CA GLY A 107 -5.94 -3.16 12.41
C GLY A 107 -5.22 -4.47 12.18
N GLY A 108 -4.00 -4.40 11.66
CA GLY A 108 -3.19 -5.61 11.49
C GLY A 108 -3.61 -6.55 10.39
N ALA A 109 -4.56 -6.16 9.55
CA ALA A 109 -5.04 -7.03 8.48
C ALA A 109 -5.09 -6.28 7.17
N ALA A 110 -4.13 -6.56 6.32
CA ALA A 110 -4.09 -5.94 5.00
C ALA A 110 -5.09 -6.57 4.05
N CYS A 111 -5.37 -7.84 4.24
CA CYS A 111 -6.21 -8.59 3.31
C CYS A 111 -7.68 -8.46 3.68
N HIS A 112 -8.54 -8.27 2.68
CA HIS A 112 -9.98 -8.16 2.93
C HIS A 112 -10.57 -9.48 3.44
N GLU A 113 -9.81 -10.57 3.34
CA GLU A 113 -10.24 -11.84 3.90
C GLU A 113 -9.83 -11.96 5.38
N GLY A 114 -9.28 -10.90 5.95
CA GLY A 114 -8.96 -10.88 7.37
C GLY A 114 -7.57 -11.32 7.75
N TYR A 115 -6.73 -11.63 6.76
CA TYR A 115 -5.36 -12.06 7.05
C TYR A 115 -4.43 -10.86 7.16
N PRO A 116 -3.34 -11.00 7.91
CA PRO A 116 -2.38 -9.89 8.03
C PRO A 116 -1.77 -9.48 6.69
N THR A 117 -1.68 -10.42 5.76
CA THR A 117 -1.13 -10.19 4.43
C THR A 117 -2.01 -10.90 3.43
N CYS A 118 -2.03 -10.38 2.21
CA CYS A 118 -2.74 -11.06 1.13
C CYS A 118 -2.00 -12.34 0.71
N PHE A 119 -0.73 -12.46 1.10
CA PHE A 119 0.08 -13.61 0.73
C PHE A 119 0.08 -14.64 1.86
N PHE A 120 -1.09 -15.18 2.16
CA PHE A 120 -1.26 -16.09 3.29
C PHE A 120 -1.26 -17.57 2.89
N ARG A 121 -1.08 -17.86 1.62
CA ARG A 121 -1.03 -19.23 1.13
C ARG A 121 0.34 -19.50 0.54
N GLN A 122 0.96 -20.54 1.01
CA GLN A 122 2.28 -20.91 0.53
C GLN A 122 2.15 -22.13 -0.38
N VAL A 123 2.79 -22.06 -1.53
CA VAL A 123 2.82 -23.19 -2.45
C VAL A 123 4.01 -24.06 -2.06
N THR A 124 3.80 -25.33 -1.86
CA THR A 124 4.86 -26.27 -1.52
C THR A 124 4.79 -27.45 -2.47
N PRO A 125 5.80 -28.32 -2.49
CA PRO A 125 5.71 -29.51 -3.34
C PRO A 125 4.50 -30.39 -3.01
N ASP A 126 4.00 -30.29 -1.77
CA ASP A 126 2.87 -31.11 -1.35
C ASP A 126 1.53 -30.41 -1.51
N GLY A 127 1.50 -29.22 -2.06
CA GLY A 127 0.27 -28.48 -2.26
C GLY A 127 0.33 -27.10 -1.63
N VAL A 128 -0.84 -26.54 -1.37
CA VAL A 128 -0.95 -25.19 -0.85
C VAL A 128 -1.29 -25.23 0.63
N LYS A 129 -0.55 -24.45 1.42
CA LYS A 129 -0.79 -24.37 2.84
C LYS A 129 -1.16 -22.96 3.23
N VAL A 130 -2.11 -22.81 4.13
CA VAL A 130 -2.42 -21.51 4.73
C VAL A 130 -1.43 -21.30 5.87
N VAL A 131 -0.66 -20.23 5.80
CA VAL A 131 0.44 -19.99 6.75
C VAL A 131 0.22 -18.78 7.65
N ALA A 132 -1.01 -18.28 7.72
CA ALA A 132 -1.33 -17.17 8.59
C ALA A 132 -2.71 -17.37 9.19
N GLU A 133 -3.02 -16.62 10.22
CA GLU A 133 -4.32 -16.71 10.86
C GLU A 133 -5.07 -15.42 10.64
N ARG A 134 -6.38 -15.51 10.52
CA ARG A 134 -7.20 -14.32 10.35
C ARG A 134 -7.20 -13.48 11.60
N VAL A 135 -7.15 -12.18 11.38
CA VAL A 135 -7.26 -11.21 12.46
C VAL A 135 -8.73 -10.92 12.73
N PHE A 136 -9.56 -10.98 11.68
CA PHE A 136 -10.99 -10.77 11.84
C PHE A 136 -11.76 -11.68 10.89
N ASN A 137 -13.05 -11.81 11.15
CA ASN A 137 -13.93 -12.58 10.30
C ASN A 137 -14.49 -11.63 9.24
N PRO A 138 -14.17 -11.85 7.95
CA PRO A 138 -14.62 -10.91 6.91
C PRO A 138 -16.14 -10.83 6.80
N GLN A 139 -16.86 -11.88 7.17
CA GLN A 139 -18.30 -11.82 7.10
C GLN A 139 -18.88 -10.86 8.13
N GLU A 140 -18.17 -10.61 9.19
CA GLU A 140 -18.64 -9.67 10.21
C GLU A 140 -18.31 -8.24 9.84
N VAL A 141 -17.21 -8.01 9.14
CA VAL A 141 -16.78 -6.68 8.81
C VAL A 141 -17.46 -6.17 7.54
N TYR A 142 -17.56 -7.02 6.53
CA TYR A 142 -18.12 -6.59 5.25
C TYR A 142 -19.55 -7.05 5.04
N LYS A 143 -20.25 -7.31 6.17
CA LYS A 143 -21.53 -7.76 6.04
C LYS A 143 -22.29 -6.64 5.48
N LYS A 144 -22.96 -6.78 4.43
CA LYS A 144 -23.54 -5.75 3.92
C LYS A 144 -24.79 -6.01 3.77
N GLY A 145 -25.46 -5.49 4.08
CA GLY A 145 -26.79 -5.71 3.97
C GLY A 145 -27.24 -5.78 2.61
#